data_3b07f156a6931b250586b8b5e1efcdd1
#
_entry.id   3b07f156a6931b250586b8b5e1efcdd1
#
_cell.length_a   1.000
_cell.length_b   1.000
_cell.length_c   1.000
_cell.angle_alpha   90.00
_cell.angle_beta   90.00
_cell.angle_gamma   90.00
#
_symmetry.space_group_name_H-M   'P 1'
#
loop_
_entity.id
_entity.type
_entity.pdbx_description
1 polymer ?
#
loop_
_entity_poly.entity_id
_entity_poly.type
_entity_poly.pdbx_seq_one_letter_code
_entity_poly.pdbx_strand_id
1 'polypeptide(L)'
;EAEDTLTARLQHQLLKLRNILKAQNQMLTQEKEQIKTLISDISHQIKTPVAAANTFAQLLGDTGLSDEERSEYIATLQMSLEKLTFLTNSLIKMSRLESGIIRLKPEQNSLNDIVMQAVKTVYAKARDKNITITFDCGQTFEALLDFNWTAEAVTNVLDNAVKYTPSGGVVDLKITEYPSYLRLDVSDNGIGIPEEEQAKIFGRFYRGKQSAGVDGVGIGLYLTRDIVNKQNGYIKVASDEKGTTFSLFLKKFREQ
;
A
#
# COMPACT_ATOMS: atom_id res chain seq x y z
N GLU A 1 -34.39 12.58 -49.59
CA GLU A 1 -34.69 11.90 -48.34
C GLU A 1 -33.66 10.79 -47.98
N ALA A 2 -33.22 9.92 -48.94
CA ALA A 2 -32.23 8.86 -48.66
C ALA A 2 -30.80 9.43 -48.48
N GLU A 3 -30.43 10.46 -49.21
CA GLU A 3 -29.15 11.17 -49.14
C GLU A 3 -29.03 11.97 -47.84
N ASP A 4 -30.11 12.61 -47.39
CA ASP A 4 -30.15 13.35 -46.11
C ASP A 4 -29.97 12.43 -44.92
N THR A 5 -30.54 11.21 -44.96
CA THR A 5 -30.37 10.20 -43.93
C THR A 5 -28.95 9.61 -43.89
N LEU A 6 -28.29 9.47 -45.07
CA LEU A 6 -26.90 8.99 -45.11
C LEU A 6 -25.93 10.03 -44.55
N THR A 7 -26.13 11.31 -44.92
CA THR A 7 -25.31 12.44 -44.45
C THR A 7 -25.44 12.61 -42.95
N ALA A 8 -26.66 12.52 -42.41
CA ALA A 8 -26.91 12.58 -40.98
C ALA A 8 -26.25 11.43 -40.22
N ARG A 9 -26.28 10.20 -40.75
CA ARG A 9 -25.59 9.03 -40.17
C ARG A 9 -24.07 9.20 -40.17
N LEU A 10 -23.48 9.71 -41.28
CA LEU A 10 -22.06 10.00 -41.37
C LEU A 10 -21.62 11.06 -40.35
N GLN A 11 -22.38 12.15 -40.26
CA GLN A 11 -22.13 13.21 -39.29
C GLN A 11 -22.18 12.66 -37.83
N HIS A 12 -23.18 11.83 -37.51
CA HIS A 12 -23.29 11.21 -36.21
C HIS A 12 -22.10 10.28 -35.89
N GLN A 13 -21.66 9.48 -36.88
CA GLN A 13 -20.47 8.63 -36.68
C GLN A 13 -19.19 9.43 -36.53
N LEU A 14 -19.00 10.51 -37.31
CA LEU A 14 -17.86 11.42 -37.18
C LEU A 14 -17.81 12.08 -35.80
N LEU A 15 -18.96 12.55 -35.27
CA LEU A 15 -19.05 13.12 -33.92
C LEU A 15 -18.70 12.08 -32.86
N LYS A 16 -19.20 10.85 -33.02
CA LYS A 16 -18.87 9.74 -32.08
C LYS A 16 -17.39 9.42 -32.12
N LEU A 17 -16.78 9.32 -33.29
CA LEU A 17 -15.35 9.07 -33.47
C LEU A 17 -14.50 10.19 -32.83
N ARG A 18 -14.88 11.45 -33.09
CA ARG A 18 -14.23 12.62 -32.48
C ARG A 18 -14.28 12.58 -30.96
N ASN A 19 -15.42 12.21 -30.36
CA ASN A 19 -15.59 12.12 -28.94
C ASN A 19 -14.74 10.99 -28.33
N ILE A 20 -14.66 9.83 -29.00
CA ILE A 20 -13.79 8.72 -28.60
C ILE A 20 -12.32 9.15 -28.64
N LEU A 21 -11.87 9.77 -29.75
CA LEU A 21 -10.50 10.27 -29.88
C LEU A 21 -10.16 11.32 -28.83
N LYS A 22 -11.10 12.23 -28.54
CA LYS A 22 -10.91 13.23 -27.47
C LYS A 22 -10.77 12.59 -26.10
N ALA A 23 -11.61 11.60 -25.78
CA ALA A 23 -11.53 10.85 -24.53
C ALA A 23 -10.20 10.07 -24.41
N GLN A 24 -9.76 9.41 -25.50
CA GLN A 24 -8.48 8.71 -25.54
C GLN A 24 -7.29 9.66 -25.36
N ASN A 25 -7.29 10.82 -26.03
CA ASN A 25 -6.24 11.82 -25.84
C ASN A 25 -6.21 12.38 -24.42
N GLN A 26 -7.36 12.58 -23.79
CA GLN A 26 -7.43 13.00 -22.39
C GLN A 26 -6.86 11.93 -21.45
N MET A 27 -7.20 10.65 -21.67
CA MET A 27 -6.64 9.53 -20.90
C MET A 27 -5.11 9.45 -21.04
N LEU A 28 -4.60 9.52 -22.28
CA LEU A 28 -3.15 9.50 -22.55
C LEU A 28 -2.42 10.67 -21.87
N THR A 29 -3.03 11.84 -21.85
CA THR A 29 -2.45 13.02 -21.21
C THR A 29 -2.41 12.83 -19.69
N GLN A 30 -3.48 12.31 -19.10
CA GLN A 30 -3.53 12.01 -17.67
C GLN A 30 -2.49 10.93 -17.29
N GLU A 31 -2.39 9.86 -18.08
CA GLU A 31 -1.41 8.80 -17.87
C GLU A 31 0.02 9.33 -17.96
N LYS A 32 0.33 10.19 -18.93
CA LYS A 32 1.64 10.85 -19.06
C LYS A 32 1.98 11.71 -17.85
N GLU A 33 1.03 12.50 -17.33
CA GLU A 33 1.27 13.31 -16.12
C GLU A 33 1.41 12.44 -14.87
N GLN A 34 0.67 11.33 -14.76
CA GLN A 34 0.86 10.37 -13.68
C GLN A 34 2.25 9.73 -13.70
N ILE A 35 2.77 9.37 -14.89
CA ILE A 35 4.12 8.83 -15.05
C ILE A 35 5.18 9.87 -14.67
N LYS A 36 5.03 11.13 -15.08
CA LYS A 36 5.97 12.20 -14.68
C LYS A 36 6.01 12.39 -13.16
N THR A 37 4.84 12.44 -12.54
CA THR A 37 4.73 12.55 -11.08
C THR A 37 5.41 11.37 -10.40
N LEU A 38 5.14 10.15 -10.88
CA LEU A 38 5.76 8.92 -10.38
C LEU A 38 7.29 8.98 -10.45
N ILE A 39 7.86 9.39 -11.60
CA ILE A 39 9.32 9.51 -11.79
C ILE A 39 9.90 10.55 -10.83
N SER A 40 9.21 11.69 -10.67
CA SER A 40 9.64 12.74 -9.74
C SER A 40 9.66 12.23 -8.29
N ASP A 41 8.58 11.55 -7.87
CA ASP A 41 8.45 11.02 -6.52
C ASP A 41 9.52 9.95 -6.23
N ILE A 42 9.74 9.01 -7.17
CA ILE A 42 10.82 8.01 -7.07
C ILE A 42 12.18 8.69 -6.93
N SER A 43 12.45 9.70 -7.77
CA SER A 43 13.72 10.42 -7.75
C SER A 43 13.97 11.08 -6.39
N HIS A 44 12.97 11.72 -5.82
CA HIS A 44 13.05 12.31 -4.50
C HIS A 44 13.26 11.28 -3.39
N GLN A 45 12.54 10.14 -3.44
CA GLN A 45 12.65 9.09 -2.43
C GLN A 45 13.99 8.35 -2.49
N ILE A 46 14.63 8.25 -3.65
CA ILE A 46 15.97 7.67 -3.82
C ILE A 46 17.07 8.67 -3.39
N LYS A 47 16.93 9.94 -3.76
CA LYS A 47 17.97 10.95 -3.52
C LYS A 47 18.33 11.11 -2.04
N THR A 48 17.33 11.09 -1.17
CA THR A 48 17.53 11.30 0.29
C THR A 48 18.39 10.20 0.91
N PRO A 49 18.05 8.89 0.83
CA PRO A 49 18.89 7.84 1.43
C PRO A 49 20.24 7.69 0.72
N VAL A 50 20.35 7.97 -0.58
CA VAL A 50 21.64 7.96 -1.30
C VAL A 50 22.53 9.08 -0.79
N ALA A 51 22.01 10.29 -0.60
CA ALA A 51 22.78 11.41 -0.06
C ALA A 51 23.26 11.11 1.37
N ALA A 52 22.40 10.58 2.22
CA ALA A 52 22.76 10.17 3.57
C ALA A 52 23.85 9.08 3.55
N ALA A 53 23.66 8.02 2.76
CA ALA A 53 24.65 6.95 2.64
C ALA A 53 26.02 7.48 2.18
N ASN A 54 26.06 8.37 1.18
CA ASN A 54 27.30 8.98 0.72
C ASN A 54 27.96 9.84 1.79
N THR A 55 27.18 10.65 2.52
CA THR A 55 27.71 11.50 3.59
C THR A 55 28.35 10.67 4.71
N PHE A 56 27.66 9.66 5.20
CA PHE A 56 28.19 8.82 6.28
C PHE A 56 29.33 7.91 5.82
N ALA A 57 29.32 7.46 4.56
CA ALA A 57 30.46 6.74 3.99
C ALA A 57 31.71 7.62 3.89
N GLN A 58 31.57 8.92 3.56
CA GLN A 58 32.69 9.87 3.56
C GLN A 58 33.22 10.15 4.98
N LEU A 59 32.31 10.37 5.94
CA LEU A 59 32.66 10.60 7.33
C LEU A 59 33.41 9.41 7.95
N LEU A 60 33.05 8.18 7.60
CA LEU A 60 33.75 6.97 8.04
C LEU A 60 35.21 6.88 7.55
N GLY A 61 35.59 7.67 6.54
CA GLY A 61 37.00 7.82 6.08
C GLY A 61 37.88 8.68 7.00
N ASP A 62 37.29 9.39 7.96
CA ASP A 62 38.04 10.19 8.94
C ASP A 62 38.75 9.28 9.96
N THR A 63 40.05 9.51 10.18
CA THR A 63 40.85 8.72 11.11
C THR A 63 40.72 9.18 12.57
N GLY A 64 40.07 10.32 12.80
CA GLY A 64 39.87 10.92 14.13
C GLY A 64 38.56 10.50 14.83
N LEU A 65 37.76 9.61 14.24
CA LEU A 65 36.47 9.17 14.82
C LEU A 65 36.63 8.32 16.08
N SER A 66 35.80 8.58 17.09
CA SER A 66 35.62 7.68 18.21
C SER A 66 34.92 6.38 17.79
N ASP A 67 35.00 5.33 18.59
CA ASP A 67 34.31 4.07 18.31
C ASP A 67 32.79 4.24 18.34
N GLU A 68 32.27 5.12 19.17
CA GLU A 68 30.85 5.47 19.26
C GLU A 68 30.37 6.17 17.98
N GLU A 69 31.08 7.20 17.51
CA GLU A 69 30.76 7.91 16.26
C GLU A 69 30.82 6.97 15.06
N ARG A 70 31.84 6.12 15.00
CA ARG A 70 31.97 5.10 13.95
C ARG A 70 30.79 4.15 13.94
N SER A 71 30.33 3.68 15.11
CA SER A 71 29.18 2.79 15.25
C SER A 71 27.89 3.47 14.81
N GLU A 72 27.67 4.72 15.19
CA GLU A 72 26.50 5.53 14.79
C GLU A 72 26.46 5.75 13.28
N TYR A 73 27.59 6.08 12.65
CA TYR A 73 27.66 6.30 11.19
C TYR A 73 27.40 5.01 10.42
N ILE A 74 27.93 3.86 10.88
CA ILE A 74 27.65 2.55 10.29
C ILE A 74 26.17 2.23 10.39
N ALA A 75 25.54 2.42 11.55
CA ALA A 75 24.13 2.18 11.74
C ALA A 75 23.26 3.04 10.80
N THR A 76 23.59 4.33 10.66
CA THR A 76 22.87 5.26 9.77
C THR A 76 23.05 4.88 8.30
N LEU A 77 24.25 4.44 7.91
CA LEU A 77 24.52 3.93 6.56
C LEU A 77 23.69 2.67 6.27
N GLN A 78 23.66 1.73 7.21
CA GLN A 78 22.84 0.50 7.11
C GLN A 78 21.36 0.82 6.96
N MET A 79 20.80 1.70 7.78
CA MET A 79 19.41 2.15 7.67
C MET A 79 19.11 2.78 6.30
N SER A 80 20.05 3.56 5.74
CA SER A 80 19.89 4.16 4.42
C SER A 80 19.84 3.12 3.31
N LEU A 81 20.68 2.08 3.38
CA LEU A 81 20.71 0.96 2.44
C LEU A 81 19.48 0.07 2.56
N GLU A 82 19.00 -0.20 3.77
CA GLU A 82 17.75 -0.94 4.02
C GLU A 82 16.55 -0.21 3.41
N LYS A 83 16.50 1.13 3.59
CA LYS A 83 15.45 1.96 2.99
C LYS A 83 15.46 1.92 1.46
N LEU A 84 16.65 1.96 0.83
CA LEU A 84 16.80 1.81 -0.62
C LEU A 84 16.34 0.43 -1.10
N THR A 85 16.72 -0.62 -0.39
CA THR A 85 16.33 -2.00 -0.69
C THR A 85 14.81 -2.16 -0.60
N PHE A 86 14.19 -1.63 0.46
CA PHE A 86 12.74 -1.64 0.62
C PHE A 86 12.02 -0.88 -0.49
N LEU A 87 12.52 0.32 -0.84
CA LEU A 87 11.97 1.14 -1.93
C LEU A 87 12.04 0.38 -3.26
N THR A 88 13.19 -0.19 -3.60
CA THR A 88 13.41 -0.93 -4.84
C THR A 88 12.46 -2.13 -4.94
N ASN A 89 12.37 -2.94 -3.88
CA ASN A 89 11.48 -4.10 -3.83
C ASN A 89 10.01 -3.69 -3.97
N SER A 90 9.60 -2.59 -3.32
CA SER A 90 8.23 -2.07 -3.41
C SER A 90 7.90 -1.58 -4.83
N LEU A 91 8.84 -0.91 -5.50
CA LEU A 91 8.70 -0.46 -6.88
C LEU A 91 8.60 -1.64 -7.86
N ILE A 92 9.41 -2.69 -7.67
CA ILE A 92 9.34 -3.90 -8.49
C ILE A 92 7.98 -4.57 -8.32
N LYS A 93 7.48 -4.74 -7.08
CA LYS A 93 6.16 -5.31 -6.80
C LYS A 93 5.05 -4.49 -7.48
N MET A 94 5.08 -3.16 -7.31
CA MET A 94 4.11 -2.24 -7.92
C MET A 94 4.14 -2.34 -9.46
N SER A 95 5.32 -2.23 -10.06
CA SER A 95 5.49 -2.31 -11.52
C SER A 95 4.98 -3.63 -12.11
N ARG A 96 5.31 -4.75 -11.48
CA ARG A 96 4.87 -6.08 -11.94
C ARG A 96 3.36 -6.27 -11.82
N LEU A 97 2.75 -5.71 -10.77
CA LEU A 97 1.30 -5.77 -10.56
C LEU A 97 0.55 -4.87 -11.56
N GLU A 98 1.04 -3.64 -11.79
CA GLU A 98 0.43 -2.67 -12.72
C GLU A 98 0.54 -3.10 -14.18
N SER A 99 1.71 -3.60 -14.60
CA SER A 99 1.93 -4.07 -15.98
C SER A 99 1.17 -5.35 -16.33
N GLY A 100 0.49 -5.98 -15.35
CA GLY A 100 -0.20 -7.25 -15.55
C GLY A 100 0.74 -8.44 -15.81
N ILE A 101 2.07 -8.25 -15.65
CA ILE A 101 3.07 -9.34 -15.73
C ILE A 101 2.75 -10.39 -14.66
N ILE A 102 2.38 -9.93 -13.47
CA ILE A 102 1.86 -10.81 -12.43
C ILE A 102 0.33 -10.81 -12.55
N ARG A 103 -0.20 -11.99 -12.87
CA ARG A 103 -1.63 -12.27 -12.75
C ARG A 103 -1.86 -12.91 -11.41
N LEU A 104 -2.67 -12.26 -10.58
CA LEU A 104 -3.12 -12.86 -9.33
C LEU A 104 -3.83 -14.19 -9.64
N LYS A 105 -3.61 -15.17 -8.79
CA LYS A 105 -4.25 -16.49 -8.89
C LYS A 105 -5.16 -16.69 -7.67
N PRO A 106 -6.39 -16.13 -7.71
CA PRO A 106 -7.32 -16.32 -6.62
C PRO A 106 -7.77 -17.78 -6.57
N GLU A 107 -7.49 -18.42 -5.45
CA GLU A 107 -7.88 -19.79 -5.12
C GLU A 107 -8.65 -19.77 -3.79
N GLN A 108 -9.33 -20.86 -3.46
CA GLN A 108 -9.96 -21.01 -2.17
C GLN A 108 -8.88 -21.08 -1.09
N ASN A 109 -8.81 -20.08 -0.26
CA ASN A 109 -7.80 -19.96 0.79
C ASN A 109 -8.46 -19.52 2.11
N SER A 110 -7.89 -20.00 3.22
CA SER A 110 -8.25 -19.57 4.57
C SER A 110 -7.75 -18.15 4.81
N LEU A 111 -8.69 -17.22 5.07
CA LEU A 111 -8.33 -15.85 5.44
C LEU A 111 -7.62 -15.81 6.80
N ASN A 112 -7.96 -16.73 7.71
CA ASN A 112 -7.29 -16.85 9.00
C ASN A 112 -5.79 -17.14 8.83
N ASP A 113 -5.43 -18.07 7.92
CA ASP A 113 -4.02 -18.43 7.68
C ASP A 113 -3.26 -17.27 7.05
N ILE A 114 -3.89 -16.53 6.14
CA ILE A 114 -3.34 -15.30 5.55
C ILE A 114 -3.06 -14.25 6.64
N VAL A 115 -4.02 -14.01 7.53
CA VAL A 115 -3.87 -13.07 8.65
C VAL A 115 -2.76 -13.53 9.59
N MET A 116 -2.72 -14.81 9.95
CA MET A 116 -1.66 -15.36 10.80
C MET A 116 -0.27 -15.23 10.18
N GLN A 117 -0.14 -15.40 8.86
CA GLN A 117 1.12 -15.17 8.15
C GLN A 117 1.55 -13.70 8.23
N ALA A 118 0.62 -12.77 8.07
CA ALA A 118 0.89 -11.34 8.19
C ALA A 118 1.29 -10.96 9.62
N VAL A 119 0.57 -11.48 10.63
CA VAL A 119 0.90 -11.27 12.06
C VAL A 119 2.32 -11.77 12.37
N LYS A 120 2.70 -12.97 11.92
CA LYS A 120 4.08 -13.49 12.09
C LYS A 120 5.12 -12.53 11.55
N THR A 121 4.86 -11.88 10.42
CA THR A 121 5.80 -10.95 9.77
C THR A 121 6.04 -9.68 10.61
N VAL A 122 5.00 -9.15 11.27
CA VAL A 122 5.11 -7.92 12.06
C VAL A 122 5.38 -8.17 13.56
N TYR A 123 5.33 -9.42 14.01
CA TYR A 123 5.36 -9.80 15.42
C TYR A 123 6.60 -9.26 16.15
N ALA A 124 7.79 -9.37 15.56
CA ALA A 124 9.01 -8.87 16.18
C ALA A 124 8.94 -7.36 16.46
N LYS A 125 8.49 -6.57 15.47
CA LYS A 125 8.33 -5.12 15.62
C LYS A 125 7.26 -4.76 16.67
N ALA A 126 6.15 -5.49 16.71
CA ALA A 126 5.09 -5.29 17.68
C ALA A 126 5.60 -5.58 19.11
N ARG A 127 6.32 -6.69 19.29
CA ARG A 127 6.94 -7.07 20.57
C ARG A 127 7.92 -6.01 21.05
N ASP A 128 8.80 -5.52 20.19
CA ASP A 128 9.83 -4.53 20.55
C ASP A 128 9.21 -3.18 20.95
N LYS A 129 7.99 -2.88 20.49
CA LYS A 129 7.16 -1.74 20.92
C LYS A 129 6.19 -2.07 22.06
N ASN A 130 6.19 -3.30 22.60
CA ASN A 130 5.21 -3.79 23.58
C ASN A 130 3.75 -3.63 23.10
N ILE A 131 3.48 -3.78 21.79
CA ILE A 131 2.13 -3.71 21.23
C ILE A 131 1.49 -5.08 21.33
N THR A 132 0.27 -5.11 21.88
CA THR A 132 -0.57 -6.33 21.93
C THR A 132 -1.32 -6.46 20.62
N ILE A 133 -1.15 -7.57 19.91
CA ILE A 133 -1.97 -7.92 18.73
C ILE A 133 -2.98 -8.98 19.15
N THR A 134 -4.27 -8.70 18.93
CA THR A 134 -5.36 -9.64 19.20
C THR A 134 -6.00 -10.10 17.90
N PHE A 135 -6.30 -11.39 17.80
CA PHE A 135 -7.01 -11.98 16.66
C PHE A 135 -7.83 -13.18 17.14
N ASP A 136 -9.15 -13.11 16.98
CA ASP A 136 -10.03 -14.23 17.28
C ASP A 136 -10.04 -15.24 16.12
N CYS A 137 -9.52 -16.43 16.39
CA CYS A 137 -9.41 -17.54 15.44
C CYS A 137 -10.48 -18.62 15.66
N GLY A 138 -11.55 -18.32 16.39
CA GLY A 138 -12.57 -19.33 16.77
C GLY A 138 -13.34 -19.94 15.60
N GLN A 139 -13.39 -19.27 14.46
CA GLN A 139 -14.02 -19.72 13.21
C GLN A 139 -13.09 -19.53 12.03
N THR A 140 -13.08 -20.49 11.10
CA THR A 140 -12.30 -20.38 9.84
C THR A 140 -13.18 -19.76 8.75
N PHE A 141 -12.60 -18.79 8.02
CA PHE A 141 -13.26 -18.08 6.93
C PHE A 141 -12.52 -18.34 5.62
N GLU A 142 -13.24 -18.83 4.62
CA GLU A 142 -12.68 -19.09 3.30
C GLU A 142 -13.12 -18.04 2.28
N ALA A 143 -12.16 -17.61 1.46
CA ALA A 143 -12.36 -16.63 0.41
C ALA A 143 -11.60 -17.00 -0.86
N LEU A 144 -12.01 -16.43 -2.00
CA LEU A 144 -11.33 -16.58 -3.28
C LEU A 144 -10.21 -15.53 -3.38
N LEU A 145 -9.01 -15.92 -2.95
CA LEU A 145 -7.89 -15.01 -2.75
C LEU A 145 -6.59 -15.61 -3.28
N ASP A 146 -5.69 -14.75 -3.75
CA ASP A 146 -4.28 -15.09 -3.90
C ASP A 146 -3.62 -14.99 -2.53
N PHE A 147 -3.15 -16.12 -2.00
CA PHE A 147 -2.58 -16.22 -0.65
C PHE A 147 -1.46 -15.21 -0.42
N ASN A 148 -0.45 -15.21 -1.30
CA ASN A 148 0.76 -14.42 -1.11
C ASN A 148 0.50 -12.92 -1.23
N TRP A 149 -0.27 -12.52 -2.24
CA TRP A 149 -0.59 -11.11 -2.45
C TRP A 149 -1.56 -10.57 -1.39
N THR A 150 -2.50 -11.38 -0.94
CA THR A 150 -3.40 -10.97 0.16
C THR A 150 -2.62 -10.87 1.48
N ALA A 151 -1.69 -11.80 1.75
CA ALA A 151 -0.80 -11.71 2.90
C ALA A 151 0.07 -10.44 2.86
N GLU A 152 0.58 -10.06 1.68
CA GLU A 152 1.29 -8.79 1.50
C GLU A 152 0.40 -7.58 1.81
N ALA A 153 -0.84 -7.58 1.31
CA ALA A 153 -1.79 -6.50 1.57
C ALA A 153 -2.11 -6.36 3.06
N VAL A 154 -2.38 -7.47 3.75
CA VAL A 154 -2.63 -7.49 5.20
C VAL A 154 -1.39 -7.08 5.98
N THR A 155 -0.20 -7.54 5.58
CA THR A 155 1.07 -7.16 6.21
C THR A 155 1.30 -5.65 6.12
N ASN A 156 1.04 -5.02 4.97
CA ASN A 156 1.19 -3.57 4.81
C ASN A 156 0.27 -2.78 5.75
N VAL A 157 -0.96 -3.24 5.96
CA VAL A 157 -1.90 -2.60 6.90
C VAL A 157 -1.45 -2.81 8.34
N LEU A 158 -1.05 -4.04 8.71
CA LEU A 158 -0.55 -4.36 10.04
C LEU A 158 0.75 -3.63 10.37
N ASP A 159 1.68 -3.53 9.42
CA ASP A 159 2.94 -2.78 9.62
C ASP A 159 2.65 -1.29 9.88
N ASN A 160 1.65 -0.71 9.21
CA ASN A 160 1.19 0.64 9.51
C ASN A 160 0.55 0.72 10.91
N ALA A 161 -0.34 -0.19 11.28
CA ALA A 161 -0.94 -0.22 12.61
C ALA A 161 0.14 -0.26 13.69
N VAL A 162 1.15 -1.16 13.57
CA VAL A 162 2.27 -1.26 14.52
C VAL A 162 3.15 0.00 14.51
N LYS A 163 3.38 0.61 13.36
CA LYS A 163 4.20 1.84 13.25
C LYS A 163 3.57 3.03 13.96
N TYR A 164 2.28 3.24 13.75
CA TYR A 164 1.57 4.44 14.22
C TYR A 164 0.91 4.28 15.59
N THR A 165 0.88 3.07 16.13
CA THR A 165 0.47 2.80 17.50
C THR A 165 1.63 3.14 18.47
N PRO A 166 1.38 3.86 19.56
CA PRO A 166 2.39 4.11 20.59
C PRO A 166 2.81 2.84 21.30
N SER A 167 3.96 2.87 21.98
CA SER A 167 4.43 1.74 22.78
C SER A 167 3.41 1.37 23.85
N GLY A 168 3.14 0.07 24.01
CA GLY A 168 2.12 -0.45 24.93
C GLY A 168 0.70 -0.40 24.39
N GLY A 169 0.51 0.00 23.14
CA GLY A 169 -0.82 0.05 22.51
C GLY A 169 -1.37 -1.31 22.06
N VAL A 170 -2.50 -1.27 21.36
CA VAL A 170 -3.23 -2.47 20.94
C VAL A 170 -3.57 -2.39 19.46
N VAL A 171 -3.42 -3.52 18.76
CA VAL A 171 -3.92 -3.74 17.40
C VAL A 171 -4.87 -4.93 17.43
N ASP A 172 -6.12 -4.72 17.07
CA ASP A 172 -7.17 -5.74 17.05
C ASP A 172 -7.54 -6.13 15.62
N LEU A 173 -7.61 -7.44 15.37
CA LEU A 173 -8.00 -7.99 14.10
C LEU A 173 -9.34 -8.74 14.24
N LYS A 174 -10.28 -8.44 13.36
CA LYS A 174 -11.59 -9.06 13.36
C LYS A 174 -12.05 -9.40 11.96
N ILE A 175 -12.49 -10.64 11.76
CA ILE A 175 -13.16 -11.04 10.53
C ILE A 175 -14.67 -11.03 10.77
N THR A 176 -15.39 -10.38 9.85
CA THR A 176 -16.86 -10.37 9.85
C THR A 176 -17.36 -10.89 8.51
N GLU A 177 -18.29 -11.84 8.57
CA GLU A 177 -18.86 -12.45 7.37
C GLU A 177 -20.10 -11.68 6.89
N TYR A 178 -20.13 -11.40 5.58
CA TYR A 178 -21.27 -10.84 4.86
C TYR A 178 -21.71 -11.78 3.72
N PRO A 179 -22.89 -11.61 3.14
CA PRO A 179 -23.36 -12.52 2.09
C PRO A 179 -22.43 -12.67 0.89
N SER A 180 -21.68 -11.63 0.52
CA SER A 180 -20.81 -11.62 -0.67
C SER A 180 -19.33 -11.36 -0.37
N TYR A 181 -18.99 -10.93 0.85
CA TYR A 181 -17.65 -10.54 1.25
C TYR A 181 -17.32 -11.04 2.66
N LEU A 182 -16.06 -11.27 2.89
CA LEU A 182 -15.48 -11.29 4.23
C LEU A 182 -14.85 -9.90 4.46
N ARG A 183 -15.14 -9.30 5.60
CA ARG A 183 -14.51 -8.04 6.01
C ARG A 183 -13.48 -8.34 7.07
N LEU A 184 -12.21 -8.03 6.78
CA LEU A 184 -11.14 -8.02 7.76
C LEU A 184 -10.95 -6.58 8.24
N ASP A 185 -11.22 -6.35 9.51
CA ASP A 185 -10.91 -5.10 10.18
C ASP A 185 -9.56 -5.23 10.88
N VAL A 186 -8.70 -4.25 10.69
CA VAL A 186 -7.45 -4.05 11.44
C VAL A 186 -7.59 -2.72 12.14
N SER A 187 -7.77 -2.76 13.46
CA SER A 187 -8.03 -1.58 14.30
C SER A 187 -6.83 -1.33 15.21
N ASP A 188 -6.34 -0.11 15.26
CA ASP A 188 -5.28 0.33 16.15
C ASP A 188 -5.76 1.49 17.05
N ASN A 189 -5.12 1.67 18.20
CA ASN A 189 -5.32 2.81 19.08
C ASN A 189 -4.18 3.84 18.93
N GLY A 190 -3.73 4.04 17.69
CA GLY A 190 -2.66 4.96 17.33
C GLY A 190 -3.09 6.41 17.23
N ILE A 191 -2.24 7.21 16.56
CA ILE A 191 -2.38 8.67 16.44
C ILE A 191 -3.56 9.13 15.58
N GLY A 192 -4.23 8.21 14.89
CA GLY A 192 -5.29 8.53 13.95
C GLY A 192 -4.83 9.19 12.65
N ILE A 193 -5.81 9.43 11.75
CA ILE A 193 -5.61 10.04 10.44
C ILE A 193 -6.64 11.15 10.27
N PRO A 194 -6.23 12.41 10.06
CA PRO A 194 -7.14 13.52 9.80
C PRO A 194 -8.07 13.21 8.62
N GLU A 195 -9.33 13.62 8.70
CA GLU A 195 -10.35 13.34 7.68
C GLU A 195 -9.90 13.78 6.28
N GLU A 196 -9.26 14.95 6.19
CA GLU A 196 -8.73 15.50 4.93
C GLU A 196 -7.60 14.66 4.28
N GLU A 197 -6.98 13.75 5.05
CA GLU A 197 -5.90 12.87 4.61
C GLU A 197 -6.39 11.45 4.28
N GLN A 198 -7.55 11.01 4.83
CA GLN A 198 -8.03 9.62 4.69
C GLN A 198 -8.20 9.15 3.24
N ALA A 199 -8.63 10.04 2.33
CA ALA A 199 -8.70 9.69 0.91
C ALA A 199 -7.31 9.67 0.24
N LYS A 200 -6.35 10.45 0.74
CA LYS A 200 -5.02 10.64 0.16
C LYS A 200 -4.02 9.54 0.55
N ILE A 201 -4.21 8.89 1.70
CA ILE A 201 -3.28 7.85 2.20
C ILE A 201 -3.12 6.65 1.27
N PHE A 202 -4.05 6.45 0.36
CA PHE A 202 -3.98 5.43 -0.69
C PHE A 202 -3.26 5.90 -1.96
N GLY A 203 -2.74 7.14 -1.97
CA GLY A 203 -1.91 7.67 -3.03
C GLY A 203 -0.51 7.07 -3.01
N ARG A 204 0.15 7.04 -4.19
CA ARG A 204 1.56 6.62 -4.29
C ARG A 204 2.44 7.64 -3.56
N PHE A 205 3.40 7.16 -2.76
CA PHE A 205 4.37 7.97 -2.01
C PHE A 205 3.74 8.98 -1.04
N TYR A 206 2.43 8.87 -0.80
CA TYR A 206 1.77 9.76 0.14
C TYR A 206 2.17 9.41 1.58
N ARG A 207 2.51 10.43 2.33
CA ARG A 207 2.80 10.37 3.77
C ARG A 207 2.06 11.52 4.45
N GLY A 208 1.28 11.19 5.47
CA GLY A 208 0.56 12.20 6.26
C GLY A 208 1.52 13.11 7.02
N LYS A 209 1.07 14.30 7.35
CA LYS A 209 1.86 15.32 8.08
C LYS A 209 2.36 14.81 9.44
N GLN A 210 1.58 13.96 10.10
CA GLN A 210 1.92 13.37 11.40
C GLN A 210 2.87 12.17 11.29
N SER A 211 3.26 11.75 10.09
CA SER A 211 4.21 10.66 9.86
C SER A 211 5.67 11.09 9.89
N ALA A 212 5.97 12.34 10.27
CA ALA A 212 7.33 12.83 10.42
C ALA A 212 8.08 12.00 11.48
N GLY A 213 9.25 11.44 11.10
CA GLY A 213 10.04 10.56 11.99
C GLY A 213 9.63 9.08 12.00
N VAL A 214 8.55 8.68 11.35
CA VAL A 214 8.16 7.27 11.20
C VAL A 214 8.67 6.75 9.86
N ASP A 215 9.36 5.60 9.85
CA ASP A 215 9.89 5.02 8.62
C ASP A 215 8.79 4.56 7.66
N GLY A 216 8.99 4.84 6.38
CA GLY A 216 8.09 4.39 5.33
C GLY A 216 8.27 5.16 4.02
N VAL A 217 7.90 4.53 2.92
CA VAL A 217 8.02 5.10 1.56
C VAL A 217 6.68 5.60 1.02
N GLY A 218 5.55 5.24 1.68
CA GLY A 218 4.21 5.63 1.22
C GLY A 218 3.68 4.81 0.03
N ILE A 219 4.16 3.57 -0.15
CA ILE A 219 3.70 2.66 -1.22
C ILE A 219 2.75 1.57 -0.68
N GLY A 220 2.87 1.21 0.60
CA GLY A 220 2.19 0.04 1.16
C GLY A 220 0.66 0.07 1.02
N LEU A 221 0.01 1.17 1.41
CA LEU A 221 -1.46 1.29 1.29
C LEU A 221 -1.94 1.40 -0.16
N TYR A 222 -1.15 2.04 -1.03
CA TYR A 222 -1.43 2.03 -2.47
C TYR A 222 -1.43 0.60 -3.02
N LEU A 223 -0.38 -0.17 -2.73
CA LEU A 223 -0.25 -1.56 -3.14
C LEU A 223 -1.38 -2.42 -2.55
N THR A 224 -1.71 -2.24 -1.28
CA THR A 224 -2.85 -2.91 -0.63
C THR A 224 -4.14 -2.69 -1.39
N ARG A 225 -4.46 -1.42 -1.71
CA ARG A 225 -5.68 -1.09 -2.47
C ARG A 225 -5.69 -1.74 -3.86
N ASP A 226 -4.57 -1.73 -4.56
CA ASP A 226 -4.48 -2.33 -5.90
C ASP A 226 -4.64 -3.87 -5.84
N ILE A 227 -4.00 -4.54 -4.88
CA ILE A 227 -4.14 -5.99 -4.65
C ILE A 227 -5.58 -6.37 -4.36
N VAL A 228 -6.24 -5.65 -3.44
CA VAL A 228 -7.62 -5.93 -3.04
C VAL A 228 -8.58 -5.68 -4.20
N ASN A 229 -8.43 -4.57 -4.93
CA ASN A 229 -9.26 -4.23 -6.10
C ASN A 229 -9.13 -5.28 -7.21
N LYS A 230 -7.90 -5.74 -7.50
CA LYS A 230 -7.66 -6.79 -8.52
C LYS A 230 -8.28 -8.14 -8.16
N GLN A 231 -8.66 -8.35 -6.91
CA GLN A 231 -9.40 -9.54 -6.43
C GLN A 231 -10.89 -9.24 -6.25
N ASN A 232 -11.42 -8.18 -6.89
CA ASN A 232 -12.81 -7.76 -6.81
C ASN A 232 -13.28 -7.41 -5.38
N GLY A 233 -12.35 -6.98 -4.54
CA GLY A 233 -12.59 -6.44 -3.22
C GLY A 233 -12.47 -4.92 -3.19
N TYR A 234 -12.50 -4.34 -2.01
CA TYR A 234 -12.20 -2.92 -1.78
C TYR A 234 -11.73 -2.69 -0.34
N ILE A 235 -11.09 -1.56 -0.10
CA ILE A 235 -10.60 -1.16 1.22
C ILE A 235 -11.27 0.14 1.66
N LYS A 236 -11.58 0.26 2.96
CA LYS A 236 -12.04 1.48 3.60
C LYS A 236 -11.16 1.82 4.79
N VAL A 237 -11.17 3.08 5.17
CA VAL A 237 -10.56 3.58 6.40
C VAL A 237 -11.60 4.37 7.17
N ALA A 238 -11.60 4.20 8.48
CA ALA A 238 -12.30 5.04 9.44
C ALA A 238 -11.30 5.38 10.53
N SER A 239 -11.12 6.66 10.82
CA SER A 239 -10.11 7.10 11.78
C SER A 239 -10.57 8.36 12.49
N ASP A 240 -10.24 8.44 13.77
CA ASP A 240 -10.41 9.60 14.64
C ASP A 240 -9.20 9.76 15.56
N GLU A 241 -9.30 10.61 16.58
CA GLU A 241 -8.23 10.84 17.56
C GLU A 241 -7.94 9.62 18.47
N LYS A 242 -8.79 8.58 18.44
CA LYS A 242 -8.65 7.38 19.27
C LYS A 242 -7.98 6.22 18.52
N GLY A 243 -7.76 6.38 17.21
CA GLY A 243 -7.09 5.37 16.39
C GLY A 243 -7.63 5.23 14.99
N THR A 244 -7.21 4.17 14.32
CA THR A 244 -7.57 3.91 12.92
C THR A 244 -8.09 2.49 12.77
N THR A 245 -9.10 2.34 11.94
CA THR A 245 -9.59 1.02 11.47
C THR A 245 -9.51 0.96 9.95
N PHE A 246 -8.72 0.04 9.44
CA PHE A 246 -8.73 -0.35 8.04
C PHE A 246 -9.62 -1.56 7.85
N SER A 247 -10.60 -1.46 6.96
CA SER A 247 -11.53 -2.55 6.62
C SER A 247 -11.25 -3.03 5.19
N LEU A 248 -10.77 -4.27 5.05
CA LEU A 248 -10.56 -4.93 3.77
C LEU A 248 -11.78 -5.80 3.48
N PHE A 249 -12.48 -5.51 2.39
CA PHE A 249 -13.61 -6.29 1.91
C PHE A 249 -13.12 -7.24 0.82
N LEU A 250 -13.08 -8.53 1.13
CA LEU A 250 -12.55 -9.58 0.29
C LEU A 250 -13.69 -10.47 -0.22
N LYS A 251 -13.65 -10.83 -1.50
CA LYS A 251 -14.72 -11.60 -2.12
C LYS A 251 -14.80 -12.99 -1.50
N LYS A 252 -15.96 -13.33 -0.94
CA LYS A 252 -16.21 -14.65 -0.36
C LYS A 252 -16.20 -15.72 -1.44
N PHE A 253 -15.64 -16.89 -1.13
CA PHE A 253 -15.84 -18.08 -1.94
C PHE A 253 -17.32 -18.49 -1.86
N ARG A 254 -17.96 -18.72 -3.00
CA ARG A 254 -19.29 -19.30 -3.09
C ARG A 254 -19.16 -20.66 -3.75
N GLU A 255 -19.55 -21.71 -3.06
CA GLU A 255 -19.88 -22.97 -3.72
C GLU A 255 -21.03 -22.71 -4.69
N GLN A 256 -20.85 -23.11 -5.96
CA GLN A 256 -21.92 -23.05 -6.97
C GLN A 256 -22.85 -24.24 -6.82
#